data_d27aeb3ffd60bb47cc20627e3e9eb111
#
_entry.id   d27aeb3ffd60bb47cc20627e3e9eb111
#
_cell.length_a   1.000
_cell.length_b   1.000
_cell.length_c   1.000
_cell.angle_alpha   90.00
_cell.angle_beta   90.00
_cell.angle_gamma   90.00
#
_symmetry.space_group_name_H-M   'P 1'
#
loop_
_entity.id
_entity.type
_entity.pdbx_description
1 polymer ?
#
loop_
_entity_poly.entity_id
_entity_poly.type
_entity_poly.pdbx_seq_one_letter_code
_entity_poly.pdbx_strand_id
1 'polypeptide(L)'
;MSDNESAAVLAASVDIDAPPPDTQPCALILFGTNQAAPARIAADRYHRGLAPLIIATGGINRHNGIVEGREFARQLSAAGVLASAIRVEDQSKDTWQNVELSLAYLREALAMGLPLVAVSKWYHLRAVYCLHTQLPEAVPLYAIGWEPVYAEVLVTRDSWPSSPDGHRRVIREFQEVQRRVAEGSYLPAVKKDGAWSLWFKPATPDR
;
A
#
# COMPACT_ATOMS: atom_id res chain seq x y z
N MET A 1 -17.76 -22.25 -12.37
CA MET A 1 -16.93 -21.88 -11.20
C MET A 1 -17.83 -21.88 -9.98
N SER A 2 -17.42 -22.52 -8.91
CA SER A 2 -18.14 -22.43 -7.63
C SER A 2 -17.96 -21.03 -7.02
N ASP A 3 -18.82 -20.61 -6.11
CA ASP A 3 -18.71 -19.32 -5.43
C ASP A 3 -17.37 -19.17 -4.72
N ASN A 4 -16.83 -20.26 -4.21
CA ASN A 4 -15.55 -20.30 -3.52
C ASN A 4 -14.35 -20.09 -4.49
N GLU A 5 -14.39 -20.67 -5.69
CA GLU A 5 -13.40 -20.43 -6.74
C GLU A 5 -13.41 -18.97 -7.21
N SER A 6 -14.60 -18.40 -7.36
CA SER A 6 -14.76 -16.99 -7.74
C SER A 6 -14.20 -16.06 -6.66
N ALA A 7 -14.41 -16.36 -5.39
CA ALA A 7 -13.88 -15.62 -4.27
C ALA A 7 -12.35 -15.69 -4.20
N ALA A 8 -11.76 -16.86 -4.41
CA ALA A 8 -10.30 -17.04 -4.41
C ALA A 8 -9.63 -16.27 -5.58
N VAL A 9 -10.21 -16.31 -6.77
CA VAL A 9 -9.73 -15.54 -7.94
C VAL A 9 -9.79 -14.04 -7.66
N LEU A 10 -10.87 -13.56 -7.06
CA LEU A 10 -10.99 -12.15 -6.72
C LEU A 10 -10.00 -11.74 -5.63
N ALA A 11 -9.83 -12.55 -4.58
CA ALA A 11 -8.80 -12.29 -3.56
C ALA A 11 -7.41 -12.17 -4.18
N ALA A 12 -7.03 -13.10 -5.04
CA ALA A 12 -5.75 -13.08 -5.74
C ALA A 12 -5.57 -11.83 -6.62
N SER A 13 -6.65 -11.32 -7.22
CA SER A 13 -6.60 -10.14 -8.10
C SER A 13 -6.46 -8.82 -7.35
N VAL A 14 -6.85 -8.75 -6.07
CA VAL A 14 -6.69 -7.55 -5.24
C VAL A 14 -5.54 -7.66 -4.24
N ASP A 15 -4.97 -8.84 -4.05
CA ASP A 15 -3.86 -9.05 -3.11
C ASP A 15 -2.62 -8.29 -3.55
N ILE A 16 -2.27 -7.27 -2.76
CA ILE A 16 -1.09 -6.44 -3.05
C ILE A 16 0.22 -7.11 -2.67
N ASP A 17 0.20 -8.20 -1.90
CA ASP A 17 1.39 -8.73 -1.26
C ASP A 17 2.46 -9.16 -2.28
N ALA A 18 3.56 -8.46 -2.26
CA ALA A 18 4.76 -8.66 -3.05
C ALA A 18 5.93 -8.10 -2.22
N PRO A 19 6.32 -8.78 -1.12
CA PRO A 19 7.32 -8.25 -0.19
C PRO A 19 8.70 -8.17 -0.85
N PRO A 20 9.52 -7.17 -0.47
CA PRO A 20 10.90 -7.10 -0.93
C PRO A 20 11.73 -8.24 -0.35
N PRO A 21 12.86 -8.59 -0.98
CA PRO A 21 13.81 -9.54 -0.40
C PRO A 21 14.19 -9.18 1.05
N ASP A 22 14.35 -10.20 1.90
CA ASP A 22 14.63 -10.03 3.34
C ASP A 22 16.01 -9.42 3.67
N THR A 23 16.83 -9.18 2.66
CA THR A 23 18.14 -8.54 2.79
C THR A 23 18.21 -7.17 2.15
N GLN A 24 17.11 -6.70 1.53
CA GLN A 24 17.09 -5.45 0.76
C GLN A 24 16.53 -4.29 1.59
N PRO A 25 17.34 -3.24 1.90
CA PRO A 25 16.84 -1.99 2.44
C PRO A 25 15.89 -1.30 1.45
N CYS A 26 14.78 -0.78 1.96
CA CYS A 26 13.72 -0.13 1.18
C CYS A 26 13.17 1.07 1.94
N ALA A 27 12.55 2.01 1.23
CA ALA A 27 11.71 3.02 1.85
C ALA A 27 10.27 2.53 1.95
N LEU A 28 9.67 2.66 3.13
CA LEU A 28 8.28 2.24 3.37
C LEU A 28 7.35 3.44 3.29
N ILE A 29 6.24 3.31 2.57
CA ILE A 29 5.10 4.24 2.67
C ILE A 29 3.95 3.54 3.39
N LEU A 30 3.52 4.10 4.53
CA LEU A 30 2.42 3.59 5.35
C LEU A 30 1.14 4.32 4.96
N PHE A 31 0.18 3.60 4.40
CA PHE A 31 -1.11 4.17 4.04
C PHE A 31 -2.04 4.29 5.24
N GLY A 32 -2.70 5.43 5.36
CA GLY A 32 -3.52 5.85 6.49
C GLY A 32 -4.54 4.81 6.96
N THR A 33 -4.55 4.55 8.26
CA THR A 33 -5.50 3.70 8.97
C THR A 33 -5.41 3.96 10.48
N ASN A 34 -6.48 3.63 11.20
CA ASN A 34 -6.49 3.64 12.68
C ASN A 34 -5.91 2.37 13.32
N GLN A 35 -5.35 1.43 12.54
CA GLN A 35 -4.78 0.18 13.05
C GLN A 35 -3.26 0.25 13.10
N ALA A 36 -2.66 -0.34 14.14
CA ALA A 36 -1.23 -0.23 14.41
C ALA A 36 -0.34 -1.14 13.53
N ALA A 37 -0.92 -2.04 12.74
CA ALA A 37 -0.15 -3.01 11.96
C ALA A 37 0.92 -2.38 11.06
N PRO A 38 0.65 -1.29 10.29
CA PRO A 38 1.69 -0.66 9.46
C PRO A 38 2.89 -0.16 10.27
N ALA A 39 2.63 0.50 11.39
CA ALA A 39 3.71 1.02 12.24
C ALA A 39 4.56 -0.11 12.84
N ARG A 40 3.94 -1.23 13.27
CA ARG A 40 4.68 -2.40 13.77
C ARG A 40 5.55 -3.04 12.68
N ILE A 41 5.01 -3.24 11.48
CA ILE A 41 5.77 -3.77 10.33
C ILE A 41 6.97 -2.87 10.02
N ALA A 42 6.75 -1.56 9.99
CA ALA A 42 7.80 -0.60 9.70
C ALA A 42 8.89 -0.55 10.77
N ALA A 43 8.51 -0.56 12.06
CA ALA A 43 9.45 -0.58 13.17
C ALA A 43 10.30 -1.87 13.19
N ASP A 44 9.68 -3.04 12.96
CA ASP A 44 10.41 -4.31 12.85
C ASP A 44 11.46 -4.25 11.72
N ARG A 45 11.07 -3.81 10.53
CA ARG A 45 12.01 -3.69 9.41
C ARG A 45 13.09 -2.65 9.67
N TYR A 46 12.77 -1.55 10.35
CA TYR A 46 13.75 -0.53 10.75
C TYR A 46 14.81 -1.11 11.67
N HIS A 47 14.43 -1.83 12.72
CA HIS A 47 15.38 -2.45 13.67
C HIS A 47 16.24 -3.54 13.04
N ARG A 48 15.79 -4.13 11.95
CA ARG A 48 16.57 -5.06 11.11
C ARG A 48 17.47 -4.36 10.09
N GLY A 49 17.49 -3.02 10.06
CA GLY A 49 18.25 -2.22 9.08
C GLY A 49 17.65 -2.21 7.67
N LEU A 50 16.39 -2.66 7.51
CA LEU A 50 15.72 -2.85 6.22
C LEU A 50 14.73 -1.72 5.86
N ALA A 51 14.57 -0.73 6.72
CA ALA A 51 13.70 0.42 6.49
C ALA A 51 14.38 1.73 6.95
N PRO A 52 15.44 2.18 6.26
CA PRO A 52 16.15 3.41 6.63
C PRO A 52 15.32 4.68 6.46
N LEU A 53 14.21 4.63 5.71
CA LEU A 53 13.27 5.72 5.53
C LEU A 53 11.83 5.20 5.59
N ILE A 54 11.00 5.85 6.40
CA ILE A 54 9.58 5.52 6.60
C ILE A 54 8.75 6.78 6.37
N ILE A 55 7.80 6.71 5.44
CA ILE A 55 6.89 7.79 5.10
C ILE A 55 5.51 7.43 5.70
N ALA A 56 5.14 8.12 6.75
CA ALA A 56 3.86 7.96 7.45
C ALA A 56 2.82 8.87 6.81
N THR A 57 1.77 8.33 6.21
CA THR A 57 0.76 9.13 5.50
C THR A 57 -0.63 8.97 6.10
N GLY A 58 -1.43 10.01 5.95
CA GLY A 58 -2.85 10.03 6.30
C GLY A 58 -3.24 11.25 7.09
N GLY A 59 -4.25 11.96 6.59
CA GLY A 59 -4.84 13.10 7.27
C GLY A 59 -5.85 12.68 8.34
N ILE A 60 -6.87 13.50 8.54
CA ILE A 60 -7.85 13.28 9.60
C ILE A 60 -8.76 12.09 9.28
N ASN A 61 -8.74 11.09 10.15
CA ASN A 61 -9.67 9.97 10.11
C ASN A 61 -11.08 10.45 10.49
N ARG A 62 -12.04 10.27 9.59
CA ARG A 62 -13.42 10.79 9.75
C ARG A 62 -14.21 10.11 10.86
N HIS A 63 -13.77 8.94 11.34
CA HIS A 63 -14.49 8.17 12.37
C HIS A 63 -14.06 8.53 13.80
N ASN A 64 -12.79 8.93 14.00
CA ASN A 64 -12.24 9.17 15.33
C ASN A 64 -11.48 10.49 15.49
N GLY A 65 -11.32 11.28 14.42
CA GLY A 65 -10.64 12.57 14.43
C GLY A 65 -9.11 12.51 14.54
N ILE A 66 -8.51 11.33 14.57
CA ILE A 66 -7.07 11.15 14.66
C ILE A 66 -6.43 11.49 13.31
N VAL A 67 -5.32 12.21 13.32
CA VAL A 67 -4.48 12.44 12.14
C VAL A 67 -3.56 11.23 11.97
N GLU A 68 -3.85 10.38 10.98
CA GLU A 68 -3.27 9.05 10.85
C GLU A 68 -1.74 9.08 10.66
N GLY A 69 -1.22 9.99 9.83
CA GLY A 69 0.22 10.15 9.62
C GLY A 69 0.97 10.55 10.89
N ARG A 70 0.40 11.44 11.70
CA ARG A 70 0.98 11.82 13.02
C ARG A 70 0.91 10.67 14.01
N GLU A 71 -0.17 9.92 14.01
CA GLU A 71 -0.31 8.76 14.91
C GLU A 71 0.71 7.67 14.56
N PHE A 72 0.95 7.40 13.27
CA PHE A 72 2.03 6.51 12.86
C PHE A 72 3.41 6.99 13.33
N ALA A 73 3.71 8.28 13.15
CA ALA A 73 4.97 8.85 13.62
C ALA A 73 5.15 8.70 15.14
N ARG A 74 4.08 8.93 15.91
CA ARG A 74 4.07 8.70 17.36
C ARG A 74 4.34 7.24 17.72
N GLN A 75 3.68 6.28 17.03
CA GLN A 75 3.87 4.84 17.26
C GLN A 75 5.29 4.40 16.88
N LEU A 76 5.82 4.86 15.76
CA LEU A 76 7.19 4.58 15.32
C LEU A 76 8.22 5.11 16.32
N SER A 77 8.06 6.35 16.79
CA SER A 77 8.93 6.94 17.79
C SER A 77 8.88 6.19 19.12
N ALA A 78 7.67 5.79 19.57
CA ALA A 78 7.49 4.96 20.75
C ALA A 78 8.13 3.57 20.63
N ALA A 79 8.23 3.06 19.39
CA ALA A 79 8.92 1.81 19.07
C ALA A 79 10.44 1.99 18.86
N GLY A 80 11.02 3.19 19.09
CA GLY A 80 12.46 3.44 19.00
C GLY A 80 12.98 3.77 17.61
N VAL A 81 12.10 4.06 16.64
CA VAL A 81 12.52 4.55 15.33
C VAL A 81 12.97 6.01 15.46
N LEU A 82 14.15 6.31 14.95
CA LEU A 82 14.70 7.67 15.01
C LEU A 82 13.89 8.64 14.15
N ALA A 83 13.68 9.86 14.66
CA ALA A 83 12.95 10.91 13.93
C ALA A 83 13.55 11.23 12.54
N SER A 84 14.87 11.09 12.38
CA SER A 84 15.58 11.27 11.10
C SER A 84 15.14 10.27 10.01
N ALA A 85 14.62 9.10 10.40
CA ALA A 85 14.14 8.08 9.49
C ALA A 85 12.64 8.23 9.16
N ILE A 86 11.92 9.18 9.78
CA ILE A 86 10.48 9.35 9.61
C ILE A 86 10.18 10.61 8.80
N ARG A 87 9.28 10.48 7.81
CA ARG A 87 8.62 11.60 7.11
C ARG A 87 7.14 11.52 7.37
N VAL A 88 6.48 12.64 7.55
CA VAL A 88 5.03 12.68 7.90
C VAL A 88 4.28 13.50 6.86
N GLU A 89 3.27 12.88 6.27
CA GLU A 89 2.23 13.53 5.49
C GLU A 89 0.91 13.41 6.28
N ASP A 90 0.27 14.53 6.59
CA ASP A 90 -0.84 14.60 7.54
C ASP A 90 -2.07 15.39 7.03
N GLN A 91 -2.13 15.67 5.72
CA GLN A 91 -3.17 16.52 5.09
C GLN A 91 -4.07 15.74 4.12
N SER A 92 -3.66 14.54 3.71
CA SER A 92 -4.38 13.74 2.71
C SER A 92 -5.78 13.34 3.16
N LYS A 93 -6.70 13.24 2.18
CA LYS A 93 -8.12 12.89 2.40
C LYS A 93 -8.47 11.53 1.80
N ASP A 94 -7.61 10.96 0.97
CA ASP A 94 -7.78 9.70 0.28
C ASP A 94 -6.43 9.10 -0.16
N THR A 95 -6.48 7.90 -0.74
CA THR A 95 -5.29 7.16 -1.18
C THR A 95 -4.48 7.89 -2.25
N TRP A 96 -5.15 8.63 -3.16
CA TRP A 96 -4.45 9.42 -4.17
C TRP A 96 -3.61 10.51 -3.54
N GLN A 97 -4.21 11.27 -2.62
CA GLN A 97 -3.52 12.34 -1.90
C GLN A 97 -2.43 11.84 -0.95
N ASN A 98 -2.56 10.63 -0.38
CA ASN A 98 -1.47 10.04 0.39
C ASN A 98 -0.17 9.97 -0.44
N VAL A 99 -0.28 9.62 -1.73
CA VAL A 99 0.87 9.60 -2.63
C VAL A 99 1.25 10.99 -3.11
N GLU A 100 0.29 11.77 -3.61
CA GLU A 100 0.49 13.10 -4.19
C GLU A 100 1.22 14.04 -3.22
N LEU A 101 0.74 14.12 -1.98
CA LEU A 101 1.33 14.98 -0.96
C LEU A 101 2.64 14.42 -0.38
N SER A 102 2.94 13.15 -0.64
CA SER A 102 4.20 12.50 -0.25
C SER A 102 5.26 12.48 -1.35
N LEU A 103 4.99 13.00 -2.55
CA LEU A 103 5.91 12.88 -3.69
C LEU A 103 7.33 13.38 -3.41
N ALA A 104 7.48 14.44 -2.61
CA ALA A 104 8.81 14.93 -2.22
C ALA A 104 9.61 13.87 -1.44
N TYR A 105 8.98 13.19 -0.49
CA TYR A 105 9.60 12.14 0.33
C TYR A 105 9.84 10.85 -0.47
N LEU A 106 8.93 10.52 -1.38
CA LEU A 106 9.09 9.36 -2.26
C LEU A 106 10.27 9.55 -3.23
N ARG A 107 10.43 10.75 -3.78
CA ARG A 107 11.60 11.11 -4.61
C ARG A 107 12.90 11.17 -3.79
N GLU A 108 12.85 11.60 -2.52
CA GLU A 108 13.98 11.49 -1.59
C GLU A 108 14.43 10.03 -1.47
N ALA A 109 13.50 9.11 -1.27
CA ALA A 109 13.77 7.67 -1.20
C ALA A 109 14.46 7.15 -2.48
N LEU A 110 13.92 7.49 -3.66
CA LEU A 110 14.51 7.09 -4.93
C LEU A 110 15.90 7.68 -5.16
N ALA A 111 16.12 8.94 -4.75
CA ALA A 111 17.43 9.58 -4.82
C ALA A 111 18.47 8.91 -3.88
N MET A 112 18.01 8.28 -2.79
CA MET A 112 18.84 7.44 -1.91
C MET A 112 19.07 6.03 -2.49
N GLY A 113 18.53 5.71 -3.65
CA GLY A 113 18.61 4.37 -4.26
C GLY A 113 17.74 3.32 -3.56
N LEU A 114 16.73 3.73 -2.79
CA LEU A 114 15.87 2.84 -2.05
C LEU A 114 14.62 2.47 -2.89
N PRO A 115 14.36 1.19 -3.16
CA PRO A 115 13.08 0.76 -3.70
C PRO A 115 11.94 1.12 -2.74
N LEU A 116 10.76 1.37 -3.30
CA LEU A 116 9.58 1.70 -2.52
C LEU A 116 8.80 0.44 -2.12
N VAL A 117 8.24 0.47 -0.91
CA VAL A 117 7.33 -0.57 -0.40
C VAL A 117 6.05 0.07 0.10
N ALA A 118 4.92 -0.29 -0.50
CA ALA A 118 3.60 0.06 0.01
C ALA A 118 3.25 -0.83 1.21
N VAL A 119 3.00 -0.27 2.38
CA VAL A 119 2.51 -1.02 3.54
C VAL A 119 1.03 -0.70 3.75
N SER A 120 0.16 -1.63 3.42
CA SER A 120 -1.29 -1.42 3.48
C SER A 120 -2.07 -2.71 3.73
N LYS A 121 -3.41 -2.63 3.83
CA LYS A 121 -4.27 -3.81 3.92
C LYS A 121 -4.06 -4.70 2.71
N TRP A 122 -4.05 -6.01 2.88
CA TRP A 122 -3.73 -6.96 1.82
C TRP A 122 -4.53 -6.73 0.52
N TYR A 123 -5.76 -6.25 0.60
CA TYR A 123 -6.63 -6.00 -0.55
C TYR A 123 -6.59 -4.55 -1.06
N HIS A 124 -5.78 -3.64 -0.48
CA HIS A 124 -5.78 -2.21 -0.83
C HIS A 124 -5.01 -1.95 -2.14
N LEU A 125 -5.53 -2.47 -3.24
CA LEU A 125 -4.92 -2.42 -4.56
C LEU A 125 -4.67 -0.98 -5.05
N ARG A 126 -5.53 -0.02 -4.68
CA ARG A 126 -5.34 1.41 -5.00
C ARG A 126 -4.02 1.98 -4.48
N ALA A 127 -3.49 1.46 -3.37
CA ALA A 127 -2.19 1.91 -2.85
C ALA A 127 -1.08 1.72 -3.90
N VAL A 128 -1.05 0.55 -4.55
CA VAL A 128 -0.09 0.23 -5.61
C VAL A 128 -0.36 1.04 -6.87
N TYR A 129 -1.61 1.11 -7.31
CA TYR A 129 -1.98 1.82 -8.54
C TYR A 129 -1.77 3.33 -8.45
N CYS A 130 -2.01 3.96 -7.29
CA CYS A 130 -1.71 5.38 -7.06
C CYS A 130 -0.19 5.63 -7.14
N LEU A 131 0.63 4.77 -6.52
CA LEU A 131 2.09 4.87 -6.59
C LEU A 131 2.58 4.75 -8.03
N HIS A 132 2.18 3.70 -8.74
CA HIS A 132 2.60 3.52 -10.13
C HIS A 132 2.15 4.64 -11.06
N THR A 133 0.95 5.19 -10.83
CA THR A 133 0.43 6.25 -11.71
C THR A 133 1.14 7.57 -11.49
N GLN A 134 1.45 7.92 -10.24
CA GLN A 134 2.05 9.22 -9.90
C GLN A 134 3.59 9.19 -9.87
N LEU A 135 4.18 7.99 -9.81
CA LEU A 135 5.61 7.79 -9.74
C LEU A 135 6.03 6.56 -10.58
N PRO A 136 5.82 6.61 -11.91
CA PRO A 136 6.04 5.46 -12.79
C PRO A 136 7.51 5.00 -12.84
N GLU A 137 8.46 5.86 -12.44
CA GLU A 137 9.88 5.53 -12.32
C GLU A 137 10.21 4.66 -11.09
N ALA A 138 9.29 4.50 -10.13
CA ALA A 138 9.48 3.66 -8.94
C ALA A 138 9.33 2.16 -9.29
N VAL A 139 10.34 1.60 -9.93
CA VAL A 139 10.39 0.19 -10.33
C VAL A 139 11.72 -0.42 -9.88
N PRO A 140 11.72 -1.56 -9.19
CA PRO A 140 10.55 -2.35 -8.73
C PRO A 140 9.79 -1.65 -7.59
N LEU A 141 8.46 -1.81 -7.56
CA LEU A 141 7.62 -1.43 -6.43
C LEU A 141 7.21 -2.70 -5.67
N TYR A 142 7.47 -2.72 -4.39
CA TYR A 142 7.07 -3.81 -3.50
C TYR A 142 5.83 -3.43 -2.68
N ALA A 143 5.20 -4.42 -2.09
CA ALA A 143 4.10 -4.21 -1.17
C ALA A 143 4.09 -5.25 -0.04
N ILE A 144 3.77 -4.81 1.16
CA ILE A 144 3.55 -5.68 2.32
C ILE A 144 2.09 -5.53 2.73
N GLY A 145 1.32 -6.59 2.48
CA GLY A 145 -0.08 -6.69 2.84
C GLY A 145 -0.26 -7.19 4.26
N TRP A 146 -1.14 -6.55 5.02
CA TRP A 146 -1.52 -7.01 6.36
C TRP A 146 -3.04 -7.19 6.46
N GLU A 147 -3.47 -8.06 7.39
CA GLU A 147 -4.87 -8.44 7.57
C GLU A 147 -5.57 -7.50 8.56
N PRO A 148 -6.56 -6.71 8.10
CA PRO A 148 -7.25 -5.77 8.97
C PRO A 148 -8.32 -6.43 9.85
N VAL A 149 -8.61 -5.79 10.97
CA VAL A 149 -9.70 -6.16 11.87
C VAL A 149 -10.83 -5.14 11.72
N TYR A 150 -12.07 -5.61 11.51
CA TYR A 150 -13.28 -4.79 11.50
C TYR A 150 -14.32 -5.41 12.43
N ALA A 151 -14.88 -4.62 13.34
CA ALA A 151 -15.84 -5.11 14.33
C ALA A 151 -15.36 -6.41 15.01
N GLU A 152 -14.09 -6.43 15.44
CA GLU A 152 -13.40 -7.56 16.08
C GLU A 152 -13.18 -8.80 15.20
N VAL A 153 -13.53 -8.74 13.91
CA VAL A 153 -13.31 -9.82 12.95
C VAL A 153 -12.06 -9.56 12.12
N LEU A 154 -11.12 -10.50 12.13
CA LEU A 154 -9.95 -10.50 11.26
C LEU A 154 -10.37 -10.84 9.82
N VAL A 155 -10.06 -9.95 8.88
CA VAL A 155 -10.39 -10.12 7.46
C VAL A 155 -9.15 -10.61 6.72
N THR A 156 -9.08 -11.94 6.57
CA THR A 156 -8.03 -12.64 5.83
C THR A 156 -8.41 -12.83 4.36
N ARG A 157 -7.48 -13.37 3.57
CA ARG A 157 -7.69 -13.75 2.17
C ARG A 157 -8.75 -14.85 2.01
N ASP A 158 -8.98 -15.66 3.05
CA ASP A 158 -9.96 -16.75 3.06
C ASP A 158 -11.29 -16.33 3.70
N SER A 159 -11.25 -15.53 4.79
CA SER A 159 -12.42 -15.16 5.57
C SER A 159 -13.21 -13.97 5.01
N TRP A 160 -12.65 -13.18 4.08
CA TRP A 160 -13.27 -11.97 3.58
C TRP A 160 -14.67 -12.15 2.99
N PRO A 161 -15.01 -13.27 2.31
CA PRO A 161 -16.36 -13.44 1.74
C PRO A 161 -17.44 -13.57 2.81
N SER A 162 -17.08 -14.15 3.95
CA SER A 162 -18.00 -14.39 5.08
C SER A 162 -18.12 -13.19 6.02
N SER A 163 -17.24 -12.21 5.91
CA SER A 163 -17.26 -10.97 6.69
C SER A 163 -18.00 -9.87 5.91
N PRO A 164 -19.11 -9.29 6.42
CA PRO A 164 -19.81 -8.21 5.72
C PRO A 164 -18.91 -7.01 5.38
N ASP A 165 -18.03 -6.63 6.30
CA ASP A 165 -17.05 -5.57 6.07
C ASP A 165 -15.95 -5.98 5.08
N GLY A 166 -15.47 -7.21 5.17
CA GLY A 166 -14.49 -7.78 4.23
C GLY A 166 -15.07 -7.81 2.81
N HIS A 167 -16.22 -8.44 2.65
CA HIS A 167 -16.89 -8.57 1.36
C HIS A 167 -17.09 -7.21 0.68
N ARG A 168 -17.72 -6.26 1.38
CA ARG A 168 -17.99 -4.92 0.84
C ARG A 168 -16.71 -4.21 0.40
N ARG A 169 -15.63 -4.31 1.20
CA ARG A 169 -14.37 -3.59 0.96
C ARG A 169 -13.57 -4.21 -0.18
N VAL A 170 -13.46 -5.52 -0.23
CA VAL A 170 -12.72 -6.24 -1.29
C VAL A 170 -13.40 -6.02 -2.65
N ILE A 171 -14.72 -6.20 -2.73
CA ILE A 171 -15.48 -5.95 -3.96
C ILE A 171 -15.32 -4.49 -4.43
N ARG A 172 -15.50 -3.53 -3.51
CA ARG A 172 -15.35 -2.11 -3.84
C ARG A 172 -13.95 -1.78 -4.34
N GLU A 173 -12.92 -2.35 -3.74
CA GLU A 173 -11.54 -2.10 -4.12
C GLU A 173 -11.27 -2.58 -5.55
N PHE A 174 -11.69 -3.80 -5.86
CA PHE A 174 -11.59 -4.35 -7.21
C PHE A 174 -12.32 -3.48 -8.24
N GLN A 175 -13.59 -3.19 -8.01
CA GLN A 175 -14.42 -2.39 -8.91
C GLN A 175 -13.84 -1.00 -9.15
N GLU A 176 -13.37 -0.34 -8.09
CA GLU A 176 -12.83 1.01 -8.18
C GLU A 176 -11.54 1.05 -9.01
N VAL A 177 -10.65 0.07 -8.84
CA VAL A 177 -9.42 0.01 -9.64
C VAL A 177 -9.75 -0.29 -11.09
N GLN A 178 -10.64 -1.26 -11.39
CA GLN A 178 -11.06 -1.57 -12.76
C GLN A 178 -11.65 -0.33 -13.45
N ARG A 179 -12.54 0.38 -12.77
CA ARG A 179 -13.15 1.61 -13.29
C ARG A 179 -12.09 2.67 -13.62
N ARG A 180 -11.16 2.94 -12.69
CA ARG A 180 -10.13 3.96 -12.87
C ARG A 180 -9.12 3.62 -13.98
N VAL A 181 -8.78 2.35 -14.14
CA VAL A 181 -7.96 1.89 -15.26
C VAL A 181 -8.71 2.08 -16.59
N ALA A 182 -9.99 1.70 -16.65
CA ALA A 182 -10.81 1.88 -17.85
C ALA A 182 -10.99 3.36 -18.26
N GLU A 183 -11.08 4.27 -17.27
CA GLU A 183 -11.15 5.72 -17.47
C GLU A 183 -9.78 6.37 -17.77
N GLY A 184 -8.69 5.62 -17.72
CA GLY A 184 -7.33 6.15 -17.89
C GLY A 184 -6.80 6.97 -16.71
N SER A 185 -7.49 6.94 -15.56
CA SER A 185 -7.06 7.64 -14.35
C SER A 185 -5.96 6.90 -13.58
N TYR A 186 -5.83 5.59 -13.81
CA TYR A 186 -4.75 4.77 -13.30
C TYR A 186 -3.99 4.10 -14.44
N LEU A 187 -2.67 4.07 -14.33
CA LEU A 187 -1.83 3.25 -15.20
C LEU A 187 -2.01 1.77 -14.82
N PRO A 188 -2.19 0.87 -15.80
CA PRO A 188 -2.28 -0.56 -15.54
C PRO A 188 -1.00 -1.08 -14.87
N ALA A 189 -1.16 -1.88 -13.83
CA ALA A 189 -0.07 -2.50 -13.11
C ALA A 189 -0.25 -4.02 -13.05
N VAL A 190 0.86 -4.75 -12.97
CA VAL A 190 0.89 -6.21 -12.88
C VAL A 190 1.91 -6.65 -11.84
N LYS A 191 1.58 -7.71 -11.12
CA LYS A 191 2.52 -8.37 -10.22
C LYS A 191 3.30 -9.42 -11.03
N LYS A 192 4.63 -9.24 -11.09
CA LYS A 192 5.52 -10.13 -11.82
C LYS A 192 6.84 -10.25 -11.05
N ASP A 193 7.39 -11.47 -11.00
CA ASP A 193 8.69 -11.77 -10.39
C ASP A 193 8.83 -11.24 -8.94
N GLY A 194 7.74 -11.31 -8.17
CA GLY A 194 7.71 -10.89 -6.76
C GLY A 194 7.63 -9.38 -6.54
N ALA A 195 7.38 -8.58 -7.58
CA ALA A 195 7.22 -7.13 -7.49
C ALA A 195 6.07 -6.64 -8.36
N TRP A 196 5.63 -5.42 -8.12
CA TRP A 196 4.70 -4.70 -8.97
C TRP A 196 5.44 -3.91 -10.04
N SER A 197 4.90 -3.91 -11.26
CA SER A 197 5.43 -3.20 -12.42
C SER A 197 4.30 -2.62 -13.25
N LEU A 198 4.58 -1.59 -14.03
CA LEU A 198 3.64 -1.12 -15.03
C LEU A 198 3.41 -2.21 -16.09
N TRP A 199 2.15 -2.42 -16.45
CA TRP A 199 1.83 -3.27 -17.57
C TRP A 199 1.91 -2.46 -18.86
N PHE A 200 3.02 -2.58 -19.57
CA PHE A 200 3.14 -2.03 -20.91
C PHE A 200 2.58 -3.04 -21.91
N LYS A 201 1.52 -2.66 -22.61
CA LYS A 201 1.20 -3.35 -23.85
C LYS A 201 2.38 -3.10 -24.78
N PRO A 202 3.12 -4.12 -25.26
CA PRO A 202 4.18 -3.88 -26.23
C PRO A 202 3.57 -3.13 -27.41
N ALA A 203 4.20 -2.04 -27.83
CA ALA A 203 3.80 -1.33 -29.02
C ALA A 203 3.72 -2.37 -30.15
N THR A 204 2.56 -2.53 -30.75
CA THR A 204 2.44 -3.34 -31.98
C THR A 204 3.37 -2.71 -32.99
N PRO A 205 4.36 -3.45 -33.56
CA PRO A 205 5.17 -2.87 -34.61
C PRO A 205 4.23 -2.43 -35.72
N ASP A 206 4.31 -1.15 -36.08
CA ASP A 206 3.61 -0.64 -37.26
C ASP A 206 3.98 -1.51 -38.43
N ARG A 207 2.95 -2.07 -39.11
CA ARG A 207 3.11 -2.86 -40.33
C ARG A 207 3.26 -1.94 -41.54
#